data_684fafa585cafbea6f5c861c116d7feb
#
_entry.id   684fafa585cafbea6f5c861c116d7feb
#
_cell.length_a   1.000
_cell.length_b   1.000
_cell.length_c   1.000
_cell.angle_alpha   90.00
_cell.angle_beta   90.00
_cell.angle_gamma   90.00
#
_symmetry.space_group_name_H-M   'P 1'
#
loop_
_entity.id
_entity.type
_entity.pdbx_description
1 polymer ?
#
loop_
_entity_poly.entity_id
_entity_poly.type
_entity_poly.pdbx_seq_one_letter_code
_entity_poly.pdbx_strand_id
1 'polypeptide(L)'
;GAGTQALALEQLKKKLTAMGVFDAAAKRPLPAMPQKIGVITSDTGAALQDVKNVIGRRYPIGHLLVYPAQVQGDAAADSVCRAIAAAERDGCDVLIVGRGGGASETLEAFNTERVVMAIYHCAVPVVSAVGHETDWTLADAAADLRAPTPSAAAELAVPDVRHLMQQVQEQARRLDSAMQQQFRQ
;
A
#
# COMPACT_ATOMS: atom_id res chain seq x y z
N GLY A 1 15.69 -27.08 -10.00
CA GLY A 1 14.27 -27.39 -10.09
C GLY A 1 13.42 -26.73 -9.02
N ALA A 2 12.12 -26.96 -9.08
CA ALA A 2 11.14 -26.35 -8.17
C ALA A 2 11.44 -26.59 -6.68
N GLY A 3 12.01 -27.74 -6.30
CA GLY A 3 12.39 -28.05 -4.93
C GLY A 3 13.52 -27.17 -4.39
N THR A 4 14.45 -26.75 -5.22
CA THR A 4 15.56 -25.85 -4.84
C THR A 4 15.07 -24.44 -4.62
N GLN A 5 14.14 -23.96 -5.45
CA GLN A 5 13.52 -22.64 -5.30
C GLN A 5 12.66 -22.54 -4.03
N ALA A 6 11.86 -23.58 -3.74
CA ALA A 6 11.06 -23.64 -2.52
C ALA A 6 11.93 -23.63 -1.25
N LEU A 7 13.06 -24.35 -1.26
CA LEU A 7 14.01 -24.37 -0.16
C LEU A 7 14.68 -23.01 0.03
N ALA A 8 15.10 -22.35 -1.05
CA ALA A 8 15.68 -21.02 -1.01
C ALA A 8 14.71 -19.97 -0.44
N LEU A 9 13.43 -20.05 -0.82
CA LEU A 9 12.38 -19.17 -0.31
C LEU A 9 12.16 -19.38 1.20
N GLU A 10 12.11 -20.63 1.66
CA GLU A 10 11.97 -20.94 3.09
C GLU A 10 13.19 -20.44 3.91
N GLN A 11 14.40 -20.57 3.37
CA GLN A 11 15.60 -20.05 4.01
C GLN A 11 15.58 -18.52 4.09
N LEU A 12 15.17 -17.85 3.01
CA LEU A 12 15.02 -16.39 3.00
C LEU A 12 13.97 -15.93 4.00
N LYS A 13 12.84 -16.61 4.05
CA LYS A 13 11.77 -16.32 5.03
C LYS A 13 12.26 -16.42 6.47
N LYS A 14 13.01 -17.48 6.79
CA LYS A 14 13.61 -17.68 8.12
C LYS A 14 14.60 -16.56 8.46
N LYS A 15 15.47 -16.19 7.52
CA LYS A 15 16.42 -15.11 7.67
C LYS A 15 15.72 -13.77 7.97
N LEU A 16 14.73 -13.39 7.17
CA LEU A 16 14.01 -12.15 7.33
C LEU A 16 13.16 -12.12 8.60
N THR A 17 12.57 -13.24 8.98
CA THR A 17 11.85 -13.37 10.25
C THR A 17 12.79 -13.16 11.44
N ALA A 18 13.99 -13.74 11.42
CA ALA A 18 14.98 -13.54 12.46
C ALA A 18 15.47 -12.09 12.57
N MET A 19 15.45 -11.34 11.46
CA MET A 19 15.78 -9.90 11.44
C MET A 19 14.63 -8.99 11.94
N GLY A 20 13.47 -9.54 12.23
CA GLY A 20 12.30 -8.77 12.68
C GLY A 20 11.56 -8.03 11.58
N VAL A 21 11.82 -8.33 10.31
CA VAL A 21 11.22 -7.63 9.15
C VAL A 21 9.70 -7.77 9.11
N PHE A 22 9.17 -8.88 9.60
CA PHE A 22 7.73 -9.18 9.59
C PHE A 22 7.03 -8.90 10.92
N ASP A 23 7.75 -8.36 11.90
CA ASP A 23 7.20 -8.12 13.23
C ASP A 23 6.11 -7.04 13.19
N ALA A 24 5.07 -7.23 13.98
CA ALA A 24 4.00 -6.25 14.11
C ALA A 24 4.53 -4.88 14.60
N ALA A 25 5.54 -4.89 15.46
CA ALA A 25 6.19 -3.66 15.95
C ALA A 25 6.93 -2.86 14.86
N ALA A 26 7.30 -3.50 13.73
CA ALA A 26 7.93 -2.83 12.60
C ALA A 26 6.92 -2.15 11.66
N LYS A 27 5.62 -2.39 11.83
CA LYS A 27 4.56 -1.83 10.98
C LYS A 27 4.32 -0.36 11.30
N ARG A 28 4.32 0.46 10.25
CA ARG A 28 4.06 1.91 10.33
C ARG A 28 2.56 2.18 10.23
N PRO A 29 2.02 3.11 11.01
CA PRO A 29 0.62 3.51 10.87
C PRO A 29 0.42 4.25 9.55
N LEU A 30 -0.74 4.07 8.93
CA LEU A 30 -1.12 4.84 7.76
C LEU A 30 -1.53 6.27 8.16
N PRO A 31 -1.22 7.29 7.35
CA PRO A 31 -1.67 8.64 7.60
C PRO A 31 -3.20 8.73 7.50
N ALA A 32 -3.81 9.53 8.38
CA ALA A 32 -5.26 9.72 8.40
C ALA A 32 -5.78 10.47 7.15
N MET A 33 -4.99 11.43 6.65
CA MET A 33 -5.32 12.27 5.50
C MET A 33 -4.09 12.46 4.60
N PRO A 34 -3.72 11.46 3.80
CA PRO A 34 -2.57 11.58 2.92
C PRO A 34 -2.81 12.63 1.83
N GLN A 35 -1.81 13.43 1.51
CA GLN A 35 -1.87 14.38 0.41
C GLN A 35 -1.37 13.76 -0.90
N LYS A 36 -0.26 13.03 -0.83
CA LYS A 36 0.35 12.35 -1.96
C LYS A 36 0.26 10.85 -1.78
N ILE A 37 -0.48 10.19 -2.65
CA ILE A 37 -0.64 8.74 -2.68
C ILE A 37 0.15 8.21 -3.88
N GLY A 38 1.20 7.46 -3.62
CA GLY A 38 1.98 6.80 -4.67
C GLY A 38 1.40 5.43 -5.01
N VAL A 39 1.31 5.09 -6.30
CA VAL A 39 0.98 3.75 -6.76
C VAL A 39 2.09 3.20 -7.63
N ILE A 40 2.58 2.03 -7.27
CA ILE A 40 3.64 1.30 -7.96
C ILE A 40 3.02 0.06 -8.57
N THR A 41 2.90 0.04 -9.87
CA THR A 41 2.34 -1.07 -10.66
C THR A 41 2.72 -0.90 -12.13
N SER A 42 2.32 -1.82 -12.99
CA SER A 42 2.46 -1.65 -14.44
C SER A 42 1.59 -0.49 -14.94
N ASP A 43 2.07 0.26 -15.92
CA ASP A 43 1.38 1.45 -16.45
C ASP A 43 0.12 1.14 -17.28
N THR A 44 0.01 -0.09 -17.75
CA THR A 44 -1.09 -0.56 -18.63
C THR A 44 -2.07 -1.52 -17.95
N GLY A 45 -1.89 -1.75 -16.66
CA GLY A 45 -2.64 -2.78 -15.92
C GLY A 45 -4.00 -2.35 -15.41
N ALA A 46 -4.91 -3.31 -15.26
CA ALA A 46 -6.20 -3.14 -14.59
C ALA A 46 -6.04 -2.61 -13.15
N ALA A 47 -4.97 -3.00 -12.47
CA ALA A 47 -4.67 -2.57 -11.10
C ALA A 47 -4.58 -1.05 -10.98
N LEU A 48 -3.90 -0.38 -11.91
CA LEU A 48 -3.80 1.08 -11.91
C LEU A 48 -5.16 1.74 -12.08
N GLN A 49 -5.98 1.21 -13.00
CA GLN A 49 -7.31 1.75 -13.24
C GLN A 49 -8.22 1.57 -12.02
N ASP A 50 -8.15 0.42 -11.35
CA ASP A 50 -8.90 0.15 -10.13
C ASP A 50 -8.53 1.13 -9.02
N VAL A 51 -7.24 1.37 -8.80
CA VAL A 51 -6.76 2.34 -7.82
C VAL A 51 -7.26 3.75 -8.16
N LYS A 52 -7.14 4.18 -9.42
CA LYS A 52 -7.63 5.49 -9.88
C LYS A 52 -9.12 5.67 -9.62
N ASN A 53 -9.91 4.65 -9.93
CA ASN A 53 -11.37 4.69 -9.74
C ASN A 53 -11.74 4.82 -8.26
N VAL A 54 -11.09 4.06 -7.39
CA VAL A 54 -11.36 4.09 -5.95
C VAL A 54 -10.93 5.42 -5.34
N ILE A 55 -9.71 5.88 -5.61
CA ILE A 55 -9.20 7.16 -5.08
C ILE A 55 -10.06 8.33 -5.59
N GLY A 56 -10.37 8.38 -6.89
CA GLY A 56 -11.18 9.44 -7.47
C GLY A 56 -12.57 9.56 -6.88
N ARG A 57 -13.20 8.44 -6.54
CA ARG A 57 -14.52 8.39 -5.93
C ARG A 57 -14.49 8.70 -4.43
N ARG A 58 -13.50 8.15 -3.73
CA ARG A 58 -13.45 8.10 -2.27
C ARG A 58 -12.71 9.29 -1.67
N TYR A 59 -11.64 9.73 -2.33
CA TYR A 59 -10.71 10.74 -1.81
C TYR A 59 -10.18 11.67 -2.92
N PRO A 60 -11.06 12.42 -3.62
CA PRO A 60 -10.68 13.26 -4.76
C PRO A 60 -9.78 14.44 -4.40
N ILE A 61 -9.60 14.74 -3.12
CA ILE A 61 -8.73 15.81 -2.62
C ILE A 61 -7.25 15.42 -2.55
N GLY A 62 -6.94 14.11 -2.67
CA GLY A 62 -5.56 13.62 -2.70
C GLY A 62 -4.95 13.67 -4.10
N HIS A 63 -3.62 13.71 -4.16
CA HIS A 63 -2.86 13.62 -5.39
C HIS A 63 -2.35 12.19 -5.58
N LEU A 64 -2.79 11.55 -6.65
CA LEU A 64 -2.29 10.22 -7.02
C LEU A 64 -1.08 10.36 -7.94
N LEU A 65 0.07 9.86 -7.50
CA LEU A 65 1.31 9.80 -8.28
C LEU A 65 1.54 8.36 -8.75
N VAL A 66 1.70 8.19 -10.05
CA VAL A 66 1.92 6.88 -10.66
C VAL A 66 3.41 6.66 -10.87
N TYR A 67 3.92 5.56 -10.35
CA TYR A 67 5.30 5.11 -10.55
C TYR A 67 5.27 3.80 -11.32
N PRO A 68 5.31 3.86 -12.67
CA PRO A 68 5.29 2.65 -13.48
C PRO A 68 6.48 1.75 -13.15
N ALA A 69 6.20 0.48 -12.92
CA ALA A 69 7.22 -0.50 -12.64
C ALA A 69 6.96 -1.78 -13.42
N GLN A 70 8.03 -2.39 -13.86
CA GLN A 70 7.97 -3.74 -14.37
C GLN A 70 7.75 -4.68 -13.16
N VAL A 71 6.69 -5.47 -13.19
CA VAL A 71 6.30 -6.32 -12.05
C VAL A 71 6.55 -7.80 -12.30
N GLN A 72 7.09 -8.15 -13.48
CA GLN A 72 7.45 -9.51 -13.87
C GLN A 72 8.75 -9.51 -14.70
N GLY A 73 9.43 -10.66 -14.74
CA GLY A 73 10.71 -10.84 -15.40
C GLY A 73 11.92 -10.43 -14.56
N ASP A 74 13.10 -10.62 -15.09
CA ASP A 74 14.38 -10.46 -14.36
C ASP A 74 14.63 -9.04 -13.84
N ALA A 75 14.12 -8.03 -14.52
CA ALA A 75 14.29 -6.63 -14.14
C ALA A 75 13.21 -6.14 -13.15
N ALA A 76 12.25 -6.96 -12.78
CA ALA A 76 11.11 -6.54 -11.97
C ALA A 76 11.54 -6.07 -10.56
N ALA A 77 12.39 -6.81 -9.88
CA ALA A 77 12.87 -6.44 -8.55
C ALA A 77 13.55 -5.06 -8.54
N ASP A 78 14.42 -4.81 -9.52
CA ASP A 78 15.08 -3.52 -9.69
C ASP A 78 14.11 -2.39 -9.99
N SER A 79 13.16 -2.65 -10.87
CA SER A 79 12.14 -1.68 -11.27
C SER A 79 11.28 -1.26 -10.09
N VAL A 80 10.80 -2.22 -9.29
CA VAL A 80 10.00 -1.97 -8.09
C VAL A 80 10.81 -1.19 -7.05
N CYS A 81 12.07 -1.58 -6.78
CA CYS A 81 12.93 -0.86 -5.83
C CYS A 81 13.19 0.58 -6.25
N ARG A 82 13.43 0.84 -7.54
CA ARG A 82 13.59 2.21 -8.06
C ARG A 82 12.31 3.03 -7.92
N ALA A 83 11.16 2.43 -8.17
CA ALA A 83 9.87 3.08 -8.02
C ALA A 83 9.60 3.47 -6.55
N ILE A 84 9.88 2.57 -5.59
CA ILE A 84 9.77 2.85 -4.16
C ILE A 84 10.67 4.04 -3.78
N ALA A 85 11.93 4.02 -4.20
CA ALA A 85 12.87 5.10 -3.92
C ALA A 85 12.46 6.44 -4.55
N ALA A 86 11.89 6.43 -5.75
CA ALA A 86 11.38 7.63 -6.39
C ALA A 86 10.18 8.21 -5.62
N ALA A 87 9.23 7.38 -5.24
CA ALA A 87 8.06 7.79 -4.47
C ALA A 87 8.44 8.38 -3.10
N GLU A 88 9.45 7.80 -2.44
CA GLU A 88 9.98 8.33 -1.18
C GLU A 88 10.62 9.71 -1.37
N ARG A 89 11.45 9.89 -2.42
CA ARG A 89 12.06 11.19 -2.75
C ARG A 89 11.03 12.28 -3.07
N ASP A 90 9.94 11.90 -3.74
CA ASP A 90 8.87 12.82 -4.10
C ASP A 90 7.96 13.19 -2.92
N GLY A 91 8.20 12.61 -1.76
CA GLY A 91 7.47 12.91 -0.53
C GLY A 91 6.05 12.34 -0.52
N CYS A 92 5.85 11.15 -1.07
CA CYS A 92 4.58 10.44 -0.91
C CYS A 92 4.29 10.17 0.58
N ASP A 93 3.02 10.25 0.96
CA ASP A 93 2.57 10.01 2.33
C ASP A 93 2.20 8.54 2.58
N VAL A 94 1.81 7.86 1.52
CA VAL A 94 1.48 6.43 1.52
C VAL A 94 1.75 5.85 0.14
N LEU A 95 2.18 4.60 0.08
CA LEU A 95 2.43 3.85 -1.15
C LEU A 95 1.49 2.67 -1.27
N ILE A 96 1.00 2.42 -2.47
CA ILE A 96 0.32 1.19 -2.85
C ILE A 96 1.22 0.46 -3.83
N VAL A 97 1.57 -0.77 -3.50
CA VAL A 97 2.31 -1.67 -4.39
C VAL A 97 1.36 -2.77 -4.83
N GLY A 98 1.08 -2.84 -6.11
CA GLY A 98 0.16 -3.80 -6.66
C GLY A 98 0.66 -4.41 -7.95
N ARG A 99 0.12 -5.58 -8.28
CA ARG A 99 0.30 -6.19 -9.59
C ARG A 99 -1.02 -6.26 -10.34
N GLY A 100 -0.95 -6.26 -11.67
CA GLY A 100 -2.10 -6.52 -12.51
C GLY A 100 -2.54 -8.00 -12.44
N GLY A 101 -3.81 -8.27 -12.67
CA GLY A 101 -4.36 -9.61 -12.68
C GLY A 101 -4.07 -10.35 -13.97
N GLY A 102 -3.03 -11.17 -14.00
CA GLY A 102 -2.77 -12.15 -15.05
C GLY A 102 -2.51 -13.52 -14.43
N ALA A 103 -3.17 -14.56 -14.90
CA ALA A 103 -3.12 -15.90 -14.32
C ALA A 103 -1.76 -16.62 -14.44
N SER A 104 -0.78 -16.02 -15.14
CA SER A 104 0.55 -16.59 -15.36
C SER A 104 1.69 -15.71 -14.83
N GLU A 105 1.38 -14.66 -14.08
CA GLU A 105 2.41 -13.77 -13.58
C GLU A 105 3.12 -14.38 -12.38
N THR A 106 4.42 -14.56 -12.51
CA THR A 106 5.26 -15.05 -11.42
C THR A 106 5.41 -13.95 -10.37
N LEU A 107 5.19 -14.30 -9.11
CA LEU A 107 5.39 -13.42 -7.97
C LEU A 107 6.84 -13.36 -7.49
N GLU A 108 7.77 -13.89 -8.29
CA GLU A 108 9.17 -14.09 -7.90
C GLU A 108 9.86 -12.81 -7.43
N ALA A 109 9.63 -11.68 -8.12
CA ALA A 109 10.23 -10.41 -7.75
C ALA A 109 9.85 -9.96 -6.33
N PHE A 110 8.62 -10.27 -5.91
CA PHE A 110 8.08 -9.91 -4.59
C PHE A 110 8.47 -10.89 -3.48
N ASN A 111 9.15 -11.97 -3.82
CA ASN A 111 9.77 -12.93 -2.91
C ASN A 111 11.30 -12.79 -2.87
N THR A 112 11.84 -11.66 -3.31
CA THR A 112 13.27 -11.37 -3.23
C THR A 112 13.60 -10.54 -1.99
N GLU A 113 14.75 -10.80 -1.38
CA GLU A 113 15.26 -10.01 -0.26
C GLU A 113 15.31 -8.53 -0.61
N ARG A 114 15.67 -8.20 -1.84
CA ARG A 114 15.84 -6.85 -2.33
C ARG A 114 14.56 -6.03 -2.27
N VAL A 115 13.45 -6.55 -2.77
CA VAL A 115 12.15 -5.87 -2.72
C VAL A 115 11.61 -5.81 -1.29
N VAL A 116 11.74 -6.89 -0.53
CA VAL A 116 11.34 -6.94 0.87
C VAL A 116 12.07 -5.87 1.69
N MET A 117 13.38 -5.76 1.54
CA MET A 117 14.17 -4.77 2.28
C MET A 117 13.91 -3.34 1.80
N ALA A 118 13.61 -3.13 0.52
CA ALA A 118 13.19 -1.83 0.02
C ALA A 118 11.87 -1.36 0.67
N ILE A 119 10.91 -2.24 0.86
CA ILE A 119 9.67 -1.97 1.57
C ILE A 119 9.94 -1.72 3.06
N TYR A 120 10.72 -2.57 3.69
CA TYR A 120 11.04 -2.48 5.12
C TYR A 120 11.77 -1.19 5.50
N HIS A 121 12.73 -0.76 4.69
CA HIS A 121 13.50 0.47 4.93
C HIS A 121 12.85 1.74 4.39
N CYS A 122 11.77 1.64 3.62
CA CYS A 122 11.06 2.80 3.13
C CYS A 122 10.53 3.63 4.31
N ALA A 123 10.74 4.94 4.29
CA ALA A 123 10.21 5.84 5.31
C ALA A 123 8.68 6.03 5.18
N VAL A 124 8.14 5.73 4.01
CA VAL A 124 6.71 5.87 3.69
C VAL A 124 5.96 4.57 3.98
N PRO A 125 4.80 4.61 4.65
CA PRO A 125 3.97 3.43 4.83
C PRO A 125 3.55 2.80 3.50
N VAL A 126 3.60 1.47 3.44
CA VAL A 126 3.32 0.70 2.23
C VAL A 126 2.12 -0.22 2.44
N VAL A 127 1.14 -0.13 1.55
CA VAL A 127 0.03 -1.07 1.41
C VAL A 127 0.33 -1.98 0.23
N SER A 128 0.46 -3.27 0.48
CA SER A 128 0.72 -4.26 -0.57
C SER A 128 -0.57 -4.92 -1.05
N ALA A 129 -0.72 -5.03 -2.36
CA ALA A 129 -1.79 -5.77 -3.02
C ALA A 129 -1.20 -6.65 -4.14
N VAL A 130 -0.15 -7.38 -3.81
CA VAL A 130 0.59 -8.22 -4.76
C VAL A 130 0.02 -9.63 -4.79
N GLY A 131 -0.09 -10.28 -3.64
CA GLY A 131 -0.67 -11.62 -3.51
C GLY A 131 -2.19 -11.59 -3.47
N HIS A 132 -2.83 -12.62 -4.03
CA HIS A 132 -4.26 -12.87 -3.85
C HIS A 132 -4.54 -13.49 -2.47
N GLU A 133 -5.79 -13.83 -2.17
CA GLU A 133 -6.20 -14.33 -0.85
C GLU A 133 -5.36 -15.52 -0.34
N THR A 134 -4.93 -16.40 -1.23
CA THR A 134 -4.17 -17.61 -0.90
C THR A 134 -2.66 -17.52 -1.16
N ASP A 135 -2.20 -16.54 -1.94
CA ASP A 135 -0.83 -16.46 -2.45
C ASP A 135 -0.06 -15.30 -1.83
N TRP A 136 0.32 -15.43 -0.58
CA TRP A 136 1.12 -14.43 0.11
C TRP A 136 2.55 -14.40 -0.40
N THR A 137 3.06 -13.19 -0.62
CA THR A 137 4.48 -12.96 -0.90
C THR A 137 5.20 -12.44 0.35
N LEU A 138 6.53 -12.53 0.35
CA LEU A 138 7.34 -11.92 1.41
C LEU A 138 7.22 -10.39 1.42
N ALA A 139 6.98 -9.77 0.25
CA ALA A 139 6.68 -8.35 0.17
C ALA A 139 5.36 -7.98 0.87
N ASP A 140 4.33 -8.81 0.72
CA ASP A 140 3.06 -8.63 1.46
C ASP A 140 3.27 -8.71 2.98
N ALA A 141 4.11 -9.64 3.42
CA ALA A 141 4.43 -9.81 4.84
C ALA A 141 5.25 -8.64 5.40
N ALA A 142 6.12 -8.02 4.61
CA ALA A 142 6.94 -6.88 5.00
C ALA A 142 6.19 -5.55 4.95
N ALA A 143 5.15 -5.44 4.12
CA ALA A 143 4.33 -4.23 4.02
C ALA A 143 3.64 -3.88 5.35
N ASP A 144 3.29 -2.62 5.52
CA ASP A 144 2.61 -2.14 6.72
C ASP A 144 1.16 -2.64 6.80
N LEU A 145 0.50 -2.74 5.65
CA LEU A 145 -0.78 -3.41 5.47
C LEU A 145 -0.78 -4.24 4.19
N ARG A 146 -1.55 -5.30 4.20
CA ARG A 146 -1.85 -6.12 3.03
C ARG A 146 -3.32 -6.01 2.67
N ALA A 147 -3.59 -5.90 1.38
CA ALA A 147 -4.93 -5.96 0.81
C ALA A 147 -5.03 -7.12 -0.20
N PRO A 148 -6.20 -7.74 -0.36
CA PRO A 148 -6.38 -8.84 -1.31
C PRO A 148 -6.42 -8.38 -2.77
N THR A 149 -6.72 -7.11 -3.02
CA THR A 149 -6.82 -6.51 -4.35
C THR A 149 -6.29 -5.08 -4.37
N PRO A 150 -5.91 -4.55 -5.56
CA PRO A 150 -5.55 -3.15 -5.71
C PRO A 150 -6.65 -2.16 -5.28
N SER A 151 -7.91 -2.48 -5.57
CA SER A 151 -9.06 -1.69 -5.11
C SER A 151 -9.15 -1.64 -3.59
N ALA A 152 -9.01 -2.78 -2.92
CA ALA A 152 -9.00 -2.85 -1.46
C ALA A 152 -7.81 -2.08 -0.86
N ALA A 153 -6.64 -2.14 -1.48
CA ALA A 153 -5.48 -1.36 -1.06
C ALA A 153 -5.74 0.14 -1.13
N ALA A 154 -6.38 0.61 -2.19
CA ALA A 154 -6.75 2.02 -2.34
C ALA A 154 -7.77 2.44 -1.26
N GLU A 155 -8.74 1.58 -0.93
CA GLU A 155 -9.71 1.84 0.15
C GLU A 155 -9.04 1.92 1.53
N LEU A 156 -8.02 1.11 1.78
CA LEU A 156 -7.25 1.15 3.03
C LEU A 156 -6.33 2.37 3.11
N ALA A 157 -5.79 2.82 1.98
CA ALA A 157 -4.81 3.90 1.92
C ALA A 157 -5.41 5.28 2.18
N VAL A 158 -6.69 5.48 1.93
CA VAL A 158 -7.37 6.78 2.04
C VAL A 158 -8.70 6.68 2.78
N PRO A 159 -9.10 7.73 3.52
CA PRO A 159 -10.43 7.80 4.10
C PRO A 159 -11.50 8.04 3.03
N ASP A 160 -12.77 7.85 3.37
CA ASP A 160 -13.90 8.34 2.55
C ASP A 160 -14.19 9.79 2.94
N VAL A 161 -13.98 10.71 2.00
CA VAL A 161 -14.18 12.15 2.23
C VAL A 161 -15.62 12.49 2.64
N ARG A 162 -16.60 11.72 2.17
CA ARG A 162 -18.02 11.92 2.53
C ARG A 162 -18.25 11.60 4.00
N HIS A 163 -17.63 10.54 4.49
CA HIS A 163 -17.70 10.17 5.91
C HIS A 163 -17.02 11.23 6.79
N LEU A 164 -15.87 11.74 6.38
CA LEU A 164 -15.20 12.85 7.06
C LEU A 164 -16.08 14.09 7.13
N MET A 165 -16.73 14.46 6.03
CA MET A 165 -17.66 15.60 5.99
C MET A 165 -18.86 15.42 6.93
N GLN A 166 -19.42 14.21 6.99
CA GLN A 166 -20.50 13.91 7.93
C GLN A 166 -20.04 14.05 9.39
N GLN A 167 -18.87 13.56 9.72
CA GLN A 167 -18.31 13.73 11.07
C GLN A 167 -18.11 15.18 11.44
N VAL A 168 -17.55 15.99 10.55
CA VAL A 168 -17.37 17.44 10.77
C VAL A 168 -18.71 18.14 10.98
N GLN A 169 -19.72 17.84 10.17
CA GLN A 169 -21.05 18.43 10.31
C GLN A 169 -21.71 18.04 11.65
N GLU A 170 -21.56 16.81 12.07
CA GLU A 170 -22.09 16.35 13.36
C GLU A 170 -21.41 17.07 14.53
N GLN A 171 -20.09 17.20 14.49
CA GLN A 171 -19.35 17.94 15.54
C GLN A 171 -19.76 19.42 15.56
N ALA A 172 -19.94 20.05 14.41
CA ALA A 172 -20.41 21.44 14.31
C ALA A 172 -21.81 21.60 14.94
N ARG A 173 -22.75 20.68 14.66
CA ARG A 173 -24.10 20.70 15.29
C ARG A 173 -24.03 20.56 16.81
N ARG A 174 -23.19 19.64 17.31
CA ARG A 174 -23.01 19.42 18.76
C ARG A 174 -22.48 20.68 19.44
N LEU A 175 -21.49 21.32 18.82
CA LEU A 175 -20.93 22.56 19.33
C LEU A 175 -21.97 23.68 19.38
N ASP A 176 -22.72 23.88 18.29
CA ASP A 176 -23.77 24.89 18.21
C ASP A 176 -24.86 24.66 19.30
N SER A 177 -25.30 23.42 19.46
CA SER A 177 -26.26 23.05 20.50
C SER A 177 -25.74 23.33 21.92
N ALA A 178 -24.49 23.01 22.19
CA ALA A 178 -23.86 23.26 23.49
C ALA A 178 -23.73 24.77 23.77
N MET A 179 -23.35 25.56 22.78
CA MET A 179 -23.29 27.02 22.90
C MET A 179 -24.66 27.61 23.16
N GLN A 180 -25.70 27.18 22.43
CA GLN A 180 -27.07 27.68 22.65
C GLN A 180 -27.61 27.35 24.05
N GLN A 181 -27.26 26.19 24.60
CA GLN A 181 -27.61 25.84 25.99
C GLN A 181 -26.98 26.81 27.01
N GLN A 182 -25.71 27.16 26.84
CA GLN A 182 -25.03 28.12 27.72
C GLN A 182 -25.61 29.51 27.70
N PHE A 183 -26.06 29.98 26.54
CA PHE A 183 -26.69 31.32 26.40
C PHE A 183 -28.14 31.40 26.89
N ARG A 184 -28.77 30.26 27.17
CA ARG A 184 -30.14 30.22 27.73
C ARG A 184 -30.20 30.15 29.27
N GLN A 185 -29.03 30.00 29.91
CA GLN A 185 -28.88 30.11 31.37
C GLN A 185 -28.52 31.52 31.82
#